data_8c04800df2ebe6409864ca13553f99b5
#
_entry.id   8c04800df2ebe6409864ca13553f99b5
#
_cell.length_a   1.000
_cell.length_b   1.000
_cell.length_c   1.000
_cell.angle_alpha   90.00
_cell.angle_beta   90.00
_cell.angle_gamma   90.00
#
_symmetry.space_group_name_H-M   'P 1'
#
loop_
_entity.id
_entity.type
_entity.pdbx_description
1 polymer ?
#
loop_
_entity_poly.entity_id
_entity_poly.type
_entity_poly.pdbx_seq_one_letter_code
_entity_poly.pdbx_strand_id
1 'polypeptide(L)'
;NLKAQSGSLLSKSDIQSASKDVVLGASIAGKFFEDPSDAESKIIRLENQRFRIIGVAQKKGDNEMDNAIFMSYKTTFGSLNPNKEFFTIYLGVSSKENIPIAKKKAEQALLEKYDEDQFSVTEQAEILSTVNQIFSVINAVLVSIGSISLLVGGIGIMNIMYATVTERTKEVGIRRAIGATQKDILLQFLTESVLLSLFGGLMGLLVASIIVLIVRAFFPVAINLFSVLITIIVSSSI
;
A
#
# COMPACT_ATOMS: atom_id res chain seq x y z
N ASN A 1 -11.01 15.78 7.00
CA ASN A 1 -11.25 17.24 6.93
C ASN A 1 -10.56 17.81 5.69
N LEU A 2 -11.32 18.46 4.82
CA LEU A 2 -10.81 19.22 3.69
C LEU A 2 -10.16 20.51 4.24
N LYS A 3 -8.99 20.89 3.70
CA LYS A 3 -8.35 22.18 3.99
C LYS A 3 -8.24 22.97 2.69
N ALA A 4 -8.35 24.29 2.77
CA ALA A 4 -8.08 25.13 1.61
C ALA A 4 -6.57 25.30 1.43
N GLN A 5 -6.11 25.20 0.19
CA GLN A 5 -4.77 25.58 -0.23
C GLN A 5 -4.76 27.08 -0.58
N SER A 6 -5.84 27.54 -1.23
CA SER A 6 -6.07 28.93 -1.60
C SER A 6 -7.55 29.25 -1.50
N GLY A 7 -7.91 30.49 -1.17
CA GLY A 7 -9.29 30.94 -1.01
C GLY A 7 -10.00 30.35 0.20
N SER A 8 -11.28 30.06 0.06
CA SER A 8 -12.14 29.55 1.13
C SER A 8 -12.85 28.26 0.73
N LEU A 9 -13.23 27.47 1.74
CA LEU A 9 -14.12 26.30 1.55
C LEU A 9 -15.56 26.73 1.63
N LEU A 10 -16.45 25.85 1.13
CA LEU A 10 -17.90 26.04 1.24
C LEU A 10 -18.34 26.12 2.70
N SER A 11 -19.05 27.16 3.04
CA SER A 11 -19.66 27.33 4.35
C SER A 11 -21.02 26.63 4.46
N LYS A 12 -21.54 26.51 5.67
CA LYS A 12 -22.89 25.99 5.87
C LYS A 12 -23.96 26.84 5.19
N SER A 13 -23.75 28.16 5.13
CA SER A 13 -24.65 29.09 4.45
C SER A 13 -24.67 28.84 2.94
N ASP A 14 -23.51 28.59 2.31
CA ASP A 14 -23.41 28.31 0.87
C ASP A 14 -24.16 27.03 0.49
N ILE A 15 -24.08 26.02 1.38
CA ILE A 15 -24.83 24.76 1.19
C ILE A 15 -26.35 24.99 1.32
N GLN A 16 -26.78 25.79 2.31
CA GLN A 16 -28.21 26.03 2.56
C GLN A 16 -28.86 26.89 1.49
N SER A 17 -28.15 27.91 1.00
CA SER A 17 -28.62 28.86 -0.02
C SER A 17 -28.51 28.31 -1.45
N ALA A 18 -27.99 27.10 -1.64
CA ALA A 18 -27.69 26.55 -2.95
C ALA A 18 -26.84 27.51 -3.81
N SER A 19 -25.79 28.10 -3.21
CA SER A 19 -24.92 29.04 -3.92
C SER A 19 -24.26 28.37 -5.13
N LYS A 20 -23.98 29.15 -6.18
CA LYS A 20 -23.23 28.69 -7.35
C LYS A 20 -21.72 28.84 -7.15
N ASP A 21 -21.26 28.68 -5.92
CA ASP A 21 -19.85 28.69 -5.54
C ASP A 21 -19.31 27.28 -5.53
N VAL A 22 -18.06 27.12 -5.98
CA VAL A 22 -17.39 25.82 -6.05
C VAL A 22 -15.96 25.91 -5.52
N VAL A 23 -15.49 24.79 -5.00
CA VAL A 23 -14.09 24.59 -4.60
C VAL A 23 -13.51 23.51 -5.50
N LEU A 24 -12.34 23.78 -6.10
CA LEU A 24 -11.67 22.80 -6.94
C LEU A 24 -10.75 21.90 -6.12
N GLY A 25 -10.64 20.64 -6.48
CA GLY A 25 -9.59 19.75 -6.00
C GLY A 25 -8.23 20.15 -6.58
N ALA A 26 -7.15 19.87 -5.84
CA ALA A 26 -5.80 20.32 -6.19
C ALA A 26 -5.34 19.87 -7.58
N SER A 27 -5.63 18.60 -7.95
CA SER A 27 -5.21 18.06 -9.24
C SER A 27 -6.02 18.65 -10.41
N ILE A 28 -7.31 18.93 -10.20
CA ILE A 28 -8.12 19.54 -11.27
C ILE A 28 -7.75 21.02 -11.43
N ALA A 29 -7.49 21.74 -10.34
CA ALA A 29 -7.02 23.11 -10.40
C ALA A 29 -5.69 23.23 -11.18
N GLY A 30 -4.73 22.35 -10.89
CA GLY A 30 -3.43 22.31 -11.58
C GLY A 30 -3.47 21.96 -13.07
N LYS A 31 -4.61 21.47 -13.59
CA LYS A 31 -4.80 21.26 -15.04
C LYS A 31 -5.15 22.55 -15.79
N PHE A 32 -5.72 23.55 -15.10
CA PHE A 32 -6.26 24.76 -15.70
C PHE A 32 -5.52 26.01 -15.27
N PHE A 33 -4.83 25.99 -14.12
CA PHE A 33 -4.14 27.12 -13.52
C PHE A 33 -2.72 26.71 -13.12
N GLU A 34 -1.73 27.57 -13.39
CA GLU A 34 -0.34 27.36 -12.97
C GLU A 34 -0.20 27.57 -11.45
N ASP A 35 -0.89 28.56 -10.91
CA ASP A 35 -0.97 28.81 -9.47
C ASP A 35 -2.42 28.60 -8.98
N PRO A 36 -2.63 27.85 -7.88
CA PRO A 36 -3.96 27.66 -7.29
C PRO A 36 -4.68 28.98 -6.92
N SER A 37 -3.95 30.05 -6.61
CA SER A 37 -4.52 31.36 -6.30
C SER A 37 -5.16 32.04 -7.52
N ASP A 38 -4.72 31.74 -8.71
CA ASP A 38 -5.27 32.28 -9.96
C ASP A 38 -6.68 31.74 -10.26
N ALA A 39 -7.05 30.65 -9.62
CA ALA A 39 -8.39 30.06 -9.76
C ALA A 39 -9.46 30.86 -9.02
N GLU A 40 -9.10 31.64 -7.99
CA GLU A 40 -10.07 32.37 -7.17
C GLU A 40 -10.83 33.40 -7.99
N SER A 41 -12.12 33.50 -7.72
CA SER A 41 -13.07 34.40 -8.40
C SER A 41 -13.25 34.14 -9.90
N LYS A 42 -12.57 33.15 -10.49
CA LYS A 42 -12.82 32.75 -11.88
C LYS A 42 -14.15 32.01 -11.99
N ILE A 43 -14.71 32.06 -13.18
CA ILE A 43 -15.98 31.38 -13.49
C ILE A 43 -15.66 30.16 -14.34
N ILE A 44 -16.13 29.01 -13.89
CA ILE A 44 -16.13 27.79 -14.68
C ILE A 44 -17.56 27.49 -15.19
N ARG A 45 -17.63 26.81 -16.31
CA ARG A 45 -18.89 26.36 -16.87
C ARG A 45 -18.96 24.83 -16.79
N LEU A 46 -19.93 24.33 -16.04
CA LEU A 46 -20.25 22.92 -15.94
C LEU A 46 -21.58 22.70 -16.66
N GLU A 47 -21.55 21.91 -17.73
CA GLU A 47 -22.67 21.79 -18.66
C GLU A 47 -23.14 23.18 -19.15
N ASN A 48 -24.32 23.59 -18.76
CA ASN A 48 -24.91 24.87 -19.19
C ASN A 48 -25.01 25.91 -18.07
N GLN A 49 -24.37 25.66 -16.90
CA GLN A 49 -24.39 26.56 -15.75
C GLN A 49 -23.02 27.15 -15.44
N ARG A 50 -23.02 28.41 -14.97
CA ARG A 50 -21.81 29.11 -14.53
C ARG A 50 -21.65 28.98 -13.03
N PHE A 51 -20.44 28.67 -12.59
CA PHE A 51 -20.05 28.53 -11.19
C PHE A 51 -18.83 29.39 -10.90
N ARG A 52 -18.81 30.03 -9.75
CA ARG A 52 -17.68 30.85 -9.30
C ARG A 52 -16.77 29.98 -8.43
N ILE A 53 -15.47 29.99 -8.71
CA ILE A 53 -14.46 29.33 -7.89
C ILE A 53 -14.19 30.22 -6.68
N ILE A 54 -14.38 29.70 -5.46
CA ILE A 54 -14.11 30.41 -4.21
C ILE A 54 -12.84 29.91 -3.52
N GLY A 55 -12.28 28.82 -3.99
CA GLY A 55 -11.01 28.30 -3.46
C GLY A 55 -10.60 27.00 -4.10
N VAL A 56 -9.40 26.56 -3.74
CA VAL A 56 -8.79 25.30 -4.16
C VAL A 56 -8.45 24.48 -2.92
N ALA A 57 -8.84 23.22 -2.91
CA ALA A 57 -8.56 22.30 -1.82
C ALA A 57 -7.08 21.88 -1.80
N GLN A 58 -6.53 21.68 -0.61
CA GLN A 58 -5.17 21.17 -0.44
C GLN A 58 -5.09 19.73 -0.96
N LYS A 59 -4.01 19.40 -1.67
CA LYS A 59 -3.74 18.06 -2.18
C LYS A 59 -3.67 17.05 -1.02
N LYS A 60 -4.47 15.98 -1.13
CA LYS A 60 -4.56 14.90 -0.13
C LYS A 60 -3.83 13.63 -0.55
N GLY A 61 -3.54 13.47 -1.85
CA GLY A 61 -3.07 12.21 -2.42
C GLY A 61 -4.19 11.21 -2.70
N ASP A 62 -5.43 11.60 -2.50
CA ASP A 62 -6.62 10.85 -2.87
C ASP A 62 -7.06 11.29 -4.26
N ASN A 63 -6.97 10.36 -5.22
CA ASN A 63 -7.22 10.67 -6.63
C ASN A 63 -8.67 11.14 -6.89
N GLU A 64 -9.62 10.63 -6.14
CA GLU A 64 -11.03 11.01 -6.26
C GLU A 64 -11.24 12.43 -5.74
N MET A 65 -10.77 12.74 -4.53
CA MET A 65 -10.90 14.07 -3.93
C MET A 65 -10.06 15.13 -4.64
N ASP A 66 -8.83 14.79 -5.03
CA ASP A 66 -7.94 15.73 -5.69
C ASP A 66 -8.41 16.11 -7.11
N ASN A 67 -9.24 15.27 -7.76
CA ASN A 67 -9.86 15.54 -9.06
C ASN A 67 -11.35 15.92 -8.95
N ALA A 68 -11.88 16.18 -7.76
CA ALA A 68 -13.27 16.55 -7.55
C ALA A 68 -13.51 18.06 -7.69
N ILE A 69 -14.76 18.42 -7.98
CA ILE A 69 -15.29 19.76 -7.81
C ILE A 69 -16.30 19.70 -6.67
N PHE A 70 -16.04 20.43 -5.61
CA PHE A 70 -16.91 20.47 -4.44
C PHE A 70 -17.93 21.61 -4.59
N MET A 71 -19.20 21.29 -4.44
CA MET A 71 -20.30 22.26 -4.51
C MET A 71 -21.44 21.85 -3.60
N SER A 72 -22.40 22.74 -3.38
CA SER A 72 -23.63 22.40 -2.65
C SER A 72 -24.40 21.33 -3.41
N TYR A 73 -24.82 20.28 -2.70
CA TYR A 73 -25.66 19.24 -3.30
C TYR A 73 -27.00 19.79 -3.83
N LYS A 74 -27.52 20.84 -3.20
CA LYS A 74 -28.76 21.51 -3.66
C LYS A 74 -28.58 22.19 -5.01
N THR A 75 -27.38 22.70 -5.28
CA THR A 75 -27.04 23.35 -6.55
C THR A 75 -26.93 22.36 -7.70
N THR A 76 -26.61 21.09 -7.41
CA THR A 76 -26.58 20.04 -8.43
C THR A 76 -27.98 19.62 -8.90
N PHE A 77 -29.02 19.80 -8.06
CA PHE A 77 -30.37 19.46 -8.43
C PHE A 77 -30.83 20.31 -9.61
N GLY A 78 -31.24 19.68 -10.67
CA GLY A 78 -31.57 20.32 -11.93
C GLY A 78 -30.79 19.71 -13.08
N SER A 79 -29.96 20.49 -13.77
CA SER A 79 -29.24 20.00 -14.96
C SER A 79 -28.11 19.01 -14.65
N LEU A 80 -27.42 19.18 -13.54
CA LEU A 80 -26.28 18.31 -13.17
C LEU A 80 -26.72 16.99 -12.54
N ASN A 81 -27.81 16.98 -11.79
CA ASN A 81 -28.37 15.80 -11.13
C ASN A 81 -29.92 15.85 -11.12
N PRO A 82 -30.55 15.65 -12.29
CA PRO A 82 -32.03 15.78 -12.42
C PRO A 82 -32.77 14.72 -11.59
N ASN A 83 -32.21 13.53 -11.44
CA ASN A 83 -32.79 12.43 -10.69
C ASN A 83 -32.60 12.55 -9.18
N LYS A 84 -31.75 13.48 -8.73
CA LYS A 84 -31.35 13.64 -7.31
C LYS A 84 -30.72 12.36 -6.71
N GLU A 85 -29.99 11.63 -7.51
CA GLU A 85 -29.31 10.40 -7.12
C GLU A 85 -27.90 10.71 -6.60
N PHE A 86 -27.44 9.93 -5.61
CA PHE A 86 -26.10 10.00 -5.08
C PHE A 86 -25.46 8.63 -5.17
N PHE A 87 -24.28 8.57 -5.77
CA PHE A 87 -23.53 7.34 -5.89
C PHE A 87 -22.91 6.92 -4.55
N THR A 88 -22.43 7.88 -3.77
CA THR A 88 -21.82 7.64 -2.46
C THR A 88 -22.17 8.78 -1.51
N ILE A 89 -22.47 8.42 -0.26
CA ILE A 89 -22.70 9.36 0.83
C ILE A 89 -21.72 9.06 1.95
N TYR A 90 -20.87 10.02 2.29
CA TYR A 90 -19.93 9.91 3.40
C TYR A 90 -20.53 10.48 4.69
N LEU A 91 -20.62 9.64 5.72
CA LEU A 91 -21.11 10.05 7.04
C LEU A 91 -19.91 10.27 7.98
N GLY A 92 -19.78 11.47 8.51
CA GLY A 92 -18.82 11.79 9.56
C GLY A 92 -19.39 11.45 10.94
N VAL A 93 -18.61 10.69 11.72
CA VAL A 93 -18.97 10.30 13.10
C VAL A 93 -17.98 10.94 14.06
N SER A 94 -18.45 11.42 15.20
CA SER A 94 -17.65 12.16 16.20
C SER A 94 -16.64 11.29 16.95
N SER A 95 -16.91 9.99 17.09
CA SER A 95 -16.00 9.04 17.76
C SER A 95 -16.12 7.65 17.16
N LYS A 96 -15.06 6.83 17.32
CA LYS A 96 -15.03 5.46 16.80
C LYS A 96 -16.10 4.56 17.42
N GLU A 97 -16.42 4.78 18.68
CA GLU A 97 -17.44 4.00 19.42
C GLU A 97 -18.85 4.19 18.83
N ASN A 98 -19.07 5.31 18.17
CA ASN A 98 -20.36 5.63 17.57
C ASN A 98 -20.52 5.09 16.14
N ILE A 99 -19.47 4.55 15.54
CA ILE A 99 -19.51 4.03 14.14
C ILE A 99 -20.56 2.92 13.98
N PRO A 100 -20.60 1.86 14.81
CA PRO A 100 -21.60 0.81 14.66
C PRO A 100 -23.04 1.31 14.81
N ILE A 101 -23.24 2.29 15.69
CA ILE A 101 -24.57 2.90 15.90
C ILE A 101 -24.97 3.72 14.69
N ALA A 102 -24.05 4.49 14.13
CA ALA A 102 -24.28 5.29 12.93
C ALA A 102 -24.54 4.40 11.71
N LYS A 103 -23.77 3.32 11.54
CA LYS A 103 -23.98 2.32 10.48
C LYS A 103 -25.40 1.76 10.54
N LYS A 104 -25.81 1.25 11.70
CA LYS A 104 -27.14 0.66 11.88
C LYS A 104 -28.27 1.68 11.61
N LYS A 105 -28.11 2.92 12.06
CA LYS A 105 -29.10 3.98 11.78
C LYS A 105 -29.15 4.34 10.29
N ALA A 106 -28.01 4.38 9.61
CA ALA A 106 -27.94 4.64 8.19
C ALA A 106 -28.63 3.51 7.39
N GLU A 107 -28.34 2.25 7.74
CA GLU A 107 -28.98 1.08 7.14
C GLU A 107 -30.50 1.12 7.34
N GLN A 108 -30.99 1.39 8.55
CA GLN A 108 -32.42 1.51 8.82
C GLN A 108 -33.08 2.61 8.00
N ALA A 109 -32.45 3.78 7.93
CA ALA A 109 -32.99 4.91 7.15
C ALA A 109 -33.01 4.62 5.64
N LEU A 110 -32.07 3.83 5.13
CA LEU A 110 -32.06 3.43 3.72
C LEU A 110 -33.09 2.35 3.43
N LEU A 111 -33.26 1.36 4.33
CA LEU A 111 -34.28 0.30 4.21
C LEU A 111 -35.72 0.81 4.21
N GLU A 112 -35.96 2.02 4.74
CA GLU A 112 -37.28 2.65 4.61
C GLU A 112 -37.64 3.02 3.15
N LYS A 113 -36.66 3.08 2.25
CA LYS A 113 -36.83 3.61 0.91
C LYS A 113 -36.26 2.74 -0.20
N TYR A 114 -35.31 1.89 0.11
CA TYR A 114 -34.59 1.04 -0.83
C TYR A 114 -34.53 -0.40 -0.34
N ASP A 115 -34.50 -1.35 -1.25
CA ASP A 115 -34.29 -2.76 -0.92
C ASP A 115 -32.83 -3.02 -0.54
N GLU A 116 -32.57 -4.10 0.21
CA GLU A 116 -31.25 -4.41 0.80
C GLU A 116 -30.16 -4.63 -0.26
N ASP A 117 -30.53 -5.05 -1.46
CA ASP A 117 -29.64 -5.26 -2.60
C ASP A 117 -29.29 -3.98 -3.38
N GLN A 118 -29.98 -2.86 -3.10
CA GLN A 118 -29.80 -1.58 -3.81
C GLN A 118 -28.76 -0.66 -3.17
N PHE A 119 -28.30 -0.93 -1.94
CA PHE A 119 -27.31 -0.12 -1.26
C PHE A 119 -26.36 -0.96 -0.43
N SER A 120 -25.24 -0.36 -0.04
CA SER A 120 -24.27 -0.96 0.88
C SER A 120 -23.77 0.10 1.85
N VAL A 121 -23.76 -0.20 3.15
CA VAL A 121 -23.20 0.68 4.18
C VAL A 121 -21.92 0.04 4.71
N THR A 122 -20.76 0.62 4.38
CA THR A 122 -19.45 0.10 4.73
C THR A 122 -18.71 1.05 5.67
N GLU A 123 -17.92 0.51 6.56
CA GLU A 123 -17.00 1.28 7.39
C GLU A 123 -15.63 1.35 6.70
N GLN A 124 -14.98 2.51 6.76
CA GLN A 124 -13.62 2.65 6.22
C GLN A 124 -12.62 1.69 6.89
N ALA A 125 -12.82 1.40 8.17
CA ALA A 125 -12.02 0.42 8.90
C ALA A 125 -12.20 -1.01 8.36
N GLU A 126 -13.38 -1.38 7.92
CA GLU A 126 -13.71 -2.68 7.33
C GLU A 126 -13.00 -2.86 5.98
N ILE A 127 -12.97 -1.82 5.15
CA ILE A 127 -12.21 -1.81 3.89
C ILE A 127 -10.72 -2.00 4.16
N LEU A 128 -10.15 -1.25 5.12
CA LEU A 128 -8.75 -1.39 5.51
C LEU A 128 -8.43 -2.77 6.06
N SER A 129 -9.34 -3.37 6.85
CA SER A 129 -9.15 -4.73 7.38
C SER A 129 -9.12 -5.78 6.26
N THR A 130 -10.01 -5.64 5.27
CA THR A 130 -10.04 -6.51 4.08
C THR A 130 -8.76 -6.40 3.26
N VAL A 131 -8.28 -5.17 3.03
CA VAL A 131 -7.00 -4.92 2.36
C VAL A 131 -5.84 -5.56 3.12
N ASN A 132 -5.77 -5.39 4.44
CA ASN A 132 -4.74 -6.01 5.29
C ASN A 132 -4.80 -7.54 5.25
N GLN A 133 -6.00 -8.11 5.20
CA GLN A 133 -6.19 -9.56 5.07
C GLN A 133 -5.65 -10.08 3.73
N ILE A 134 -5.93 -9.37 2.63
CA ILE A 134 -5.37 -9.69 1.30
C ILE A 134 -3.84 -9.66 1.35
N PHE A 135 -3.24 -8.59 1.91
CA PHE A 135 -1.79 -8.50 2.06
C PHE A 135 -1.22 -9.62 2.94
N SER A 136 -1.93 -10.04 3.99
CA SER A 136 -1.51 -11.16 4.85
C SER A 136 -1.46 -12.47 4.06
N VAL A 137 -2.45 -12.74 3.22
CA VAL A 137 -2.47 -13.94 2.34
C VAL A 137 -1.33 -13.88 1.33
N ILE A 138 -1.12 -12.74 0.68
CA ILE A 138 -0.01 -12.55 -0.25
C ILE A 138 1.34 -12.80 0.44
N ASN A 139 1.54 -12.24 1.63
CA ASN A 139 2.76 -12.46 2.41
C ASN A 139 2.96 -13.94 2.77
N ALA A 140 1.90 -14.65 3.17
CA ALA A 140 1.98 -16.07 3.47
C ALA A 140 2.41 -16.90 2.24
N VAL A 141 1.88 -16.57 1.06
CA VAL A 141 2.29 -17.21 -0.20
C VAL A 141 3.74 -16.92 -0.53
N LEU A 142 4.18 -15.67 -0.42
CA LEU A 142 5.57 -15.27 -0.69
C LEU A 142 6.55 -15.96 0.27
N VAL A 143 6.22 -16.03 1.57
CA VAL A 143 7.02 -16.74 2.57
C VAL A 143 7.09 -18.25 2.25
N SER A 144 5.98 -18.84 1.82
CA SER A 144 5.95 -20.26 1.43
C SER A 144 6.86 -20.53 0.23
N ILE A 145 6.81 -19.71 -0.80
CA ILE A 145 7.67 -19.81 -1.99
C ILE A 145 9.15 -19.64 -1.58
N GLY A 146 9.44 -18.65 -0.73
CA GLY A 146 10.79 -18.42 -0.20
C GLY A 146 11.32 -19.63 0.59
N SER A 147 10.48 -20.23 1.43
CA SER A 147 10.82 -21.41 2.24
C SER A 147 11.13 -22.63 1.36
N ILE A 148 10.34 -22.86 0.32
CA ILE A 148 10.57 -23.94 -0.63
C ILE A 148 11.88 -23.70 -1.39
N SER A 149 12.13 -22.48 -1.85
CA SER A 149 13.37 -22.11 -2.53
C SER A 149 14.60 -22.33 -1.64
N LEU A 150 14.46 -22.02 -0.35
CA LEU A 150 15.49 -22.22 0.64
C LEU A 150 15.81 -23.70 0.87
N LEU A 151 14.77 -24.54 0.98
CA LEU A 151 14.93 -26.00 1.08
C LEU A 151 15.63 -26.59 -0.14
N VAL A 152 15.25 -26.15 -1.35
CA VAL A 152 15.92 -26.60 -2.59
C VAL A 152 17.36 -26.18 -2.63
N GLY A 153 17.67 -24.94 -2.21
CA GLY A 153 19.05 -24.43 -2.08
C GLY A 153 19.86 -25.23 -1.07
N GLY A 154 19.30 -25.55 0.10
CA GLY A 154 19.93 -26.37 1.12
C GLY A 154 20.24 -27.81 0.63
N ILE A 155 19.32 -28.43 -0.09
CA ILE A 155 19.57 -29.73 -0.74
C ILE A 155 20.70 -29.61 -1.77
N GLY A 156 20.75 -28.51 -2.51
CA GLY A 156 21.83 -28.24 -3.45
C GLY A 156 23.21 -28.18 -2.76
N ILE A 157 23.32 -27.44 -1.64
CA ILE A 157 24.55 -27.35 -0.84
C ILE A 157 24.90 -28.73 -0.28
N MET A 158 23.94 -29.47 0.27
CA MET A 158 24.14 -30.82 0.78
C MET A 158 24.74 -31.76 -0.28
N ASN A 159 24.22 -31.74 -1.50
CA ASN A 159 24.72 -32.56 -2.59
C ASN A 159 26.16 -32.20 -2.99
N ILE A 160 26.47 -30.89 -3.05
CA ILE A 160 27.84 -30.41 -3.34
C ILE A 160 28.78 -30.85 -2.24
N MET A 161 28.42 -30.68 -0.97
CA MET A 161 29.25 -31.08 0.16
C MET A 161 29.44 -32.58 0.23
N TYR A 162 28.42 -33.37 -0.07
CA TYR A 162 28.57 -34.84 -0.16
C TYR A 162 29.57 -35.26 -1.23
N ALA A 163 29.47 -34.66 -2.43
CA ALA A 163 30.44 -34.91 -3.51
C ALA A 163 31.89 -34.50 -3.08
N THR A 164 32.02 -33.30 -2.50
CA THR A 164 33.32 -32.79 -2.03
C THR A 164 33.95 -33.69 -0.98
N VAL A 165 33.18 -34.20 0.00
CA VAL A 165 33.69 -35.12 1.03
C VAL A 165 34.11 -36.43 0.40
N THR A 166 33.34 -36.98 -0.56
CA THR A 166 33.72 -38.23 -1.24
C THR A 166 34.97 -38.08 -2.09
N GLU A 167 35.14 -37.00 -2.81
CA GLU A 167 36.36 -36.70 -3.59
C GLU A 167 37.58 -36.51 -2.70
N ARG A 168 37.44 -35.88 -1.53
CA ARG A 168 38.54 -35.62 -0.58
C ARG A 168 38.74 -36.72 0.47
N THR A 169 38.13 -37.91 0.31
CA THR A 169 38.24 -39.00 1.30
C THR A 169 39.68 -39.38 1.61
N LYS A 170 40.57 -39.42 0.61
CA LYS A 170 42.00 -39.72 0.81
C LYS A 170 42.70 -38.65 1.67
N GLU A 171 42.39 -37.38 1.44
CA GLU A 171 42.95 -36.25 2.21
C GLU A 171 42.46 -36.29 3.66
N VAL A 172 41.18 -36.55 3.88
CA VAL A 172 40.60 -36.75 5.20
C VAL A 172 41.25 -37.92 5.93
N GLY A 173 41.49 -39.04 5.23
CA GLY A 173 42.20 -40.20 5.78
C GLY A 173 43.65 -39.88 6.23
N ILE A 174 44.41 -39.12 5.43
CA ILE A 174 45.76 -38.67 5.79
C ILE A 174 45.74 -37.78 7.02
N ARG A 175 44.83 -36.78 7.08
CA ARG A 175 44.69 -35.90 8.25
C ARG A 175 44.37 -36.70 9.53
N ARG A 176 43.51 -37.69 9.45
CA ARG A 176 43.21 -38.57 10.59
C ARG A 176 44.39 -39.41 11.01
N ALA A 177 45.20 -39.89 10.06
CA ALA A 177 46.40 -40.67 10.37
C ALA A 177 47.50 -39.87 11.12
N ILE A 178 47.57 -38.53 10.86
CA ILE A 178 48.49 -37.63 11.56
C ILE A 178 47.92 -37.01 12.83
N GLY A 179 46.69 -37.44 13.26
CA GLY A 179 46.13 -37.12 14.58
C GLY A 179 44.96 -36.14 14.60
N ALA A 180 44.39 -35.73 13.45
CA ALA A 180 43.19 -34.90 13.44
C ALA A 180 41.99 -35.64 14.04
N THR A 181 41.23 -34.98 14.89
CA THR A 181 40.02 -35.54 15.47
C THR A 181 38.84 -35.47 14.47
N GLN A 182 37.84 -36.28 14.71
CA GLN A 182 36.61 -36.24 13.91
C GLN A 182 35.93 -34.86 13.97
N LYS A 183 36.03 -34.17 15.12
CA LYS A 183 35.48 -32.84 15.31
C LYS A 183 36.16 -31.78 14.46
N ASP A 184 37.50 -31.88 14.32
CA ASP A 184 38.25 -30.92 13.51
C ASP A 184 37.84 -31.01 12.03
N ILE A 185 37.68 -32.23 11.52
CA ILE A 185 37.23 -32.48 10.15
C ILE A 185 35.82 -31.99 9.95
N LEU A 186 34.89 -32.30 10.89
CA LEU A 186 33.53 -31.86 10.83
C LEU A 186 33.44 -30.33 10.83
N LEU A 187 34.19 -29.67 11.75
CA LEU A 187 34.20 -28.22 11.87
C LEU A 187 34.71 -27.55 10.59
N GLN A 188 35.70 -28.14 9.93
CA GLN A 188 36.22 -27.65 8.67
C GLN A 188 35.17 -27.65 7.57
N PHE A 189 34.47 -28.79 7.34
CA PHE A 189 33.42 -28.87 6.32
C PHE A 189 32.21 -27.98 6.65
N LEU A 190 31.86 -27.87 7.93
CA LEU A 190 30.79 -26.99 8.39
C LEU A 190 31.16 -25.51 8.13
N THR A 191 32.40 -25.11 8.40
CA THR A 191 32.83 -23.74 8.10
C THR A 191 32.85 -23.46 6.59
N GLU A 192 33.23 -24.44 5.77
CA GLU A 192 33.19 -24.32 4.30
C GLU A 192 31.75 -24.14 3.79
N SER A 193 30.81 -24.91 4.33
CA SER A 193 29.38 -24.78 4.00
C SER A 193 28.79 -23.42 4.39
N VAL A 194 29.10 -22.94 5.61
CA VAL A 194 28.66 -21.63 6.10
C VAL A 194 29.23 -20.50 5.24
N LEU A 195 30.49 -20.56 4.85
CA LEU A 195 31.10 -19.56 3.98
C LEU A 195 30.45 -19.55 2.60
N LEU A 196 30.12 -20.71 2.06
CA LEU A 196 29.43 -20.84 0.77
C LEU A 196 28.02 -20.27 0.83
N SER A 197 27.29 -20.57 1.89
CA SER A 197 25.95 -20.01 2.16
C SER A 197 25.98 -18.50 2.33
N LEU A 198 26.92 -17.96 3.11
CA LEU A 198 27.08 -16.52 3.30
C LEU A 198 27.38 -15.81 1.99
N PHE A 199 28.28 -16.36 1.19
CA PHE A 199 28.61 -15.79 -0.12
C PHE A 199 27.39 -15.79 -1.04
N GLY A 200 26.66 -16.90 -1.10
CA GLY A 200 25.39 -16.99 -1.85
C GLY A 200 24.35 -16.00 -1.35
N GLY A 201 24.19 -15.86 -0.03
CA GLY A 201 23.27 -14.91 0.60
C GLY A 201 23.62 -13.45 0.30
N LEU A 202 24.92 -13.09 0.31
CA LEU A 202 25.38 -11.75 -0.06
C LEU A 202 25.12 -11.44 -1.54
N MET A 203 25.39 -12.41 -2.42
CA MET A 203 25.08 -12.26 -3.84
C MET A 203 23.56 -12.12 -4.09
N GLY A 204 22.74 -12.89 -3.39
CA GLY A 204 21.29 -12.76 -3.42
C GLY A 204 20.80 -11.39 -2.95
N LEU A 205 21.36 -10.85 -1.87
CA LEU A 205 21.09 -9.51 -1.38
C LEU A 205 21.49 -8.42 -2.38
N LEU A 206 22.63 -8.60 -3.04
CA LEU A 206 23.10 -7.66 -4.07
C LEU A 206 22.11 -7.61 -5.24
N VAL A 207 21.68 -8.75 -5.75
CA VAL A 207 20.70 -8.84 -6.83
C VAL A 207 19.36 -8.23 -6.39
N ALA A 208 18.87 -8.57 -5.19
CA ALA A 208 17.65 -8.00 -4.65
C ALA A 208 17.73 -6.48 -4.51
N SER A 209 18.88 -5.94 -4.07
CA SER A 209 19.12 -4.50 -3.94
C SER A 209 19.06 -3.79 -5.29
N ILE A 210 19.62 -4.38 -6.34
CA ILE A 210 19.57 -3.84 -7.71
C ILE A 210 18.11 -3.80 -8.19
N ILE A 211 17.34 -4.86 -7.99
CA ILE A 211 15.93 -4.92 -8.36
C ILE A 211 15.14 -3.83 -7.63
N VAL A 212 15.35 -3.68 -6.32
CA VAL A 212 14.68 -2.64 -5.52
C VAL A 212 15.03 -1.24 -6.01
N LEU A 213 16.29 -0.97 -6.39
CA LEU A 213 16.69 0.32 -6.95
C LEU A 213 15.95 0.64 -8.25
N ILE A 214 15.75 -0.34 -9.12
CA ILE A 214 15.01 -0.18 -10.37
C ILE A 214 13.52 0.08 -10.07
N VAL A 215 12.91 -0.71 -9.19
CA VAL A 215 11.49 -0.59 -8.83
C VAL A 215 11.20 0.71 -8.10
N ARG A 216 12.14 1.20 -7.29
CA ARG A 216 12.01 2.47 -6.55
C ARG A 216 11.84 3.69 -7.48
N ALA A 217 12.28 3.61 -8.73
CA ALA A 217 12.04 4.67 -9.71
C ALA A 217 10.56 4.84 -10.07
N PHE A 218 9.75 3.79 -9.89
CA PHE A 218 8.32 3.76 -10.24
C PHE A 218 7.41 3.69 -9.01
N PHE A 219 7.88 3.09 -7.91
CA PHE A 219 7.09 2.87 -6.69
C PHE A 219 7.91 3.24 -5.45
N PRO A 220 7.29 3.79 -4.39
CA PRO A 220 7.95 4.11 -3.13
C PRO A 220 8.25 2.82 -2.34
N VAL A 221 9.30 2.10 -2.72
CA VAL A 221 9.74 0.87 -2.05
C VAL A 221 10.95 1.17 -1.17
N ALA A 222 10.99 0.60 0.05
CA ALA A 222 12.11 0.71 0.97
C ALA A 222 12.58 -0.69 1.42
N ILE A 223 13.89 -0.87 1.53
CA ILE A 223 14.47 -2.06 2.13
C ILE A 223 14.43 -1.90 3.65
N ASN A 224 13.81 -2.84 4.34
CA ASN A 224 13.82 -2.85 5.80
C ASN A 224 15.09 -3.55 6.30
N LEU A 225 15.86 -2.85 7.14
CA LEU A 225 17.11 -3.38 7.72
C LEU A 225 16.89 -4.69 8.50
N PHE A 226 15.73 -4.82 9.16
CA PHE A 226 15.36 -6.03 9.88
C PHE A 226 15.23 -7.25 8.95
N SER A 227 14.65 -7.06 7.77
CA SER A 227 14.54 -8.13 6.75
C SER A 227 15.90 -8.57 6.23
N VAL A 228 16.84 -7.63 6.08
CA VAL A 228 18.23 -7.95 5.68
C VAL A 228 18.91 -8.81 6.73
N LEU A 229 18.78 -8.45 8.02
CA LEU A 229 19.36 -9.23 9.12
C LEU A 229 18.80 -10.65 9.19
N ILE A 230 17.48 -10.79 9.06
CA ILE A 230 16.82 -12.11 9.02
C ILE A 230 17.36 -12.94 7.85
N THR A 231 17.49 -12.36 6.67
CA THR A 231 18.02 -13.07 5.49
C THR A 231 19.42 -13.61 5.73
N ILE A 232 20.30 -12.83 6.33
CA ILE A 232 21.68 -13.26 6.66
C ILE A 232 21.67 -14.41 7.68
N ILE A 233 20.87 -14.28 8.75
CA ILE A 233 20.77 -15.32 9.79
C ILE A 233 20.24 -16.63 9.21
N VAL A 234 19.17 -16.56 8.45
CA VAL A 234 18.55 -17.73 7.82
C VAL A 234 19.51 -18.38 6.80
N SER A 235 20.17 -17.58 5.96
CA SER A 235 21.15 -18.07 4.99
C SER A 235 22.33 -18.78 5.66
N SER A 236 22.77 -18.34 6.85
CA SER A 236 23.88 -18.96 7.57
C SER A 236 23.49 -20.21 8.36
N SER A 237 22.19 -20.48 8.54
CA SER A 237 21.67 -21.65 9.28
C SER A 237 21.36 -22.86 8.40
N ILE A 238 21.52 -22.73 7.10
CA ILE A 238 21.37 -23.78 6.09
C ILE A 238 22.72 -24.36 5.71
#